data_1051f093fae7c45d11173ddf91fa2bf8
#
_entry.id   1051f093fae7c45d11173ddf91fa2bf8
#
_cell.length_a   1.000
_cell.length_b   1.000
_cell.length_c   1.000
_cell.angle_alpha   90.00
_cell.angle_beta   90.00
_cell.angle_gamma   90.00
#
_symmetry.space_group_name_H-M   'P 1'
#
loop_
_entity.id
_entity.type
_entity.pdbx_description
1 polymer ?
#
loop_
_entity_poly.entity_id
_entity_poly.type
_entity_poly.pdbx_seq_one_letter_code
_entity_poly.pdbx_strand_id
1 'polypeptide(L)'
;LLHRLALIAYQFSPAVIINNSGIWLELSGCDQLFQGYSKLLQRLHRQILFLSVTATTGIAMSALAAQLLCGQQFQYYLPNEDEMYRNLMTTKLFKLPGSQKQKNNFKQLGLENIGDLLALPRSALSQRFSAELLETLALLNGEKPCTFNRFTPPVEFSDEIQIPHGLYSKDSLLFSMKTLLQRFCVYLMARQSHCRKFVWHFEPLLG
;
A
#
# COMPACT_ATOMS: atom_id res chain seq x y z
N LEU A 1 -5.45 6.26 -9.43
CA LEU A 1 -5.85 5.15 -8.57
C LEU A 1 -5.15 5.23 -7.20
N LEU A 2 -3.81 5.26 -7.13
CA LEU A 2 -3.05 5.22 -5.86
C LEU A 2 -3.43 6.36 -4.91
N HIS A 3 -3.62 7.58 -5.40
CA HIS A 3 -4.08 8.71 -4.56
C HIS A 3 -5.46 8.45 -3.92
N ARG A 4 -6.38 7.82 -4.65
CA ARG A 4 -7.70 7.48 -4.11
C ARG A 4 -7.60 6.38 -3.05
N LEU A 5 -6.77 5.38 -3.27
CA LEU A 5 -6.46 4.36 -2.26
C LEU A 5 -5.80 4.98 -1.02
N ALA A 6 -4.88 5.94 -1.21
CA ALA A 6 -4.24 6.65 -0.11
C ALA A 6 -5.23 7.49 0.72
N LEU A 7 -6.23 8.14 0.09
CA LEU A 7 -7.31 8.83 0.79
C LEU A 7 -8.16 7.87 1.64
N ILE A 8 -8.45 6.67 1.12
CA ILE A 8 -9.13 5.62 1.89
C ILE A 8 -8.25 5.20 3.06
N ALA A 9 -6.99 4.87 2.80
CA ALA A 9 -6.04 4.41 3.80
C ALA A 9 -5.82 5.45 4.92
N TYR A 10 -5.82 6.74 4.58
CA TYR A 10 -5.64 7.84 5.52
C TYR A 10 -6.74 7.94 6.58
N GLN A 11 -7.93 7.36 6.33
CA GLN A 11 -9.00 7.26 7.34
C GLN A 11 -8.67 6.26 8.45
N PHE A 12 -7.71 5.36 8.22
CA PHE A 12 -7.33 4.30 9.15
C PHE A 12 -5.99 4.56 9.84
N SER A 13 -5.10 5.30 9.19
CA SER A 13 -3.79 5.69 9.73
C SER A 13 -3.34 7.03 9.14
N PRO A 14 -2.78 7.94 9.94
CA PRO A 14 -2.18 9.18 9.43
C PRO A 14 -0.82 8.95 8.74
N ALA A 15 -0.24 7.77 8.90
CA ALA A 15 1.04 7.41 8.32
C ALA A 15 0.84 6.51 7.08
N VAL A 16 0.44 7.16 5.99
CA VAL A 16 0.26 6.54 4.68
C VAL A 16 1.38 6.99 3.74
N ILE A 17 1.91 6.06 2.97
CA ILE A 17 2.97 6.30 2.00
C ILE A 17 2.54 5.69 0.67
N ILE A 18 2.68 6.46 -0.41
CA ILE A 18 2.47 5.98 -1.78
C ILE A 18 3.83 5.60 -2.36
N ASN A 19 3.94 4.38 -2.86
CA ASN A 19 5.09 3.94 -3.64
C ASN A 19 4.66 3.42 -5.02
N ASN A 20 5.62 3.05 -5.85
CA ASN A 20 5.35 2.59 -7.21
C ASN A 20 4.55 1.28 -7.28
N SER A 21 4.55 0.48 -6.22
CA SER A 21 3.89 -0.84 -6.16
C SER A 21 2.58 -0.84 -5.37
N GLY A 22 2.24 0.27 -4.67
CA GLY A 22 1.02 0.34 -3.87
C GLY A 22 1.08 1.39 -2.77
N ILE A 23 0.44 1.09 -1.66
CA ILE A 23 0.43 1.94 -0.48
C ILE A 23 0.90 1.17 0.74
N TRP A 24 1.66 1.83 1.58
CA TRP A 24 2.03 1.36 2.91
C TRP A 24 1.30 2.15 3.98
N LEU A 25 0.83 1.43 4.99
CA LEU A 25 0.18 2.00 6.17
C LEU A 25 0.94 1.55 7.41
N GLU A 26 1.29 2.51 8.25
CA GLU A 26 1.73 2.22 9.61
C GLU A 26 0.48 2.05 10.50
N LEU A 27 0.31 0.87 11.05
CA LEU A 27 -0.90 0.53 11.82
C LEU A 27 -0.67 0.49 13.33
N SER A 28 0.55 0.71 13.81
CA SER A 28 0.86 0.69 15.24
C SER A 28 -0.05 1.64 16.02
N GLY A 29 -0.72 1.13 17.04
CA GLY A 29 -1.64 1.89 17.90
C GLY A 29 -2.98 2.28 17.26
N CYS A 30 -3.27 1.85 16.02
CA CYS A 30 -4.56 2.14 15.38
C CYS A 30 -5.70 1.21 15.81
N ASP A 31 -5.37 0.09 16.46
CA ASP A 31 -6.31 -0.95 16.85
C ASP A 31 -7.41 -0.48 17.79
N GLN A 32 -7.07 0.38 18.75
CA GLN A 32 -8.03 0.89 19.75
C GLN A 32 -9.18 1.66 19.12
N LEU A 33 -8.91 2.46 18.07
CA LEU A 33 -9.92 3.27 17.38
C LEU A 33 -10.92 2.41 16.58
N PHE A 34 -10.52 1.18 16.20
CA PHE A 34 -11.32 0.32 15.33
C PHE A 34 -11.79 -0.97 16.01
N GLN A 35 -11.60 -1.09 17.33
CA GLN A 35 -11.95 -2.29 18.09
C GLN A 35 -11.15 -3.54 17.62
N GLY A 36 -9.87 -3.34 17.32
CA GLY A 36 -8.92 -4.36 16.90
C GLY A 36 -8.59 -4.35 15.39
N TYR A 37 -7.43 -4.88 15.07
CA TYR A 37 -6.89 -4.91 13.70
C TYR A 37 -7.80 -5.65 12.72
N SER A 38 -8.46 -6.73 13.13
CA SER A 38 -9.35 -7.50 12.24
C SER A 38 -10.50 -6.64 11.73
N LYS A 39 -11.13 -5.85 12.61
CA LYS A 39 -12.21 -4.93 12.19
C LYS A 39 -11.69 -3.77 11.34
N LEU A 40 -10.49 -3.26 11.66
CA LEU A 40 -9.82 -2.24 10.86
C LEU A 40 -9.61 -2.75 9.43
N LEU A 41 -8.98 -3.91 9.27
CA LEU A 41 -8.66 -4.51 7.98
C LEU A 41 -9.94 -4.84 7.18
N GLN A 42 -10.99 -5.34 7.83
CA GLN A 42 -12.28 -5.58 7.17
C GLN A 42 -12.92 -4.29 6.65
N ARG A 43 -12.89 -3.21 7.45
CA ARG A 43 -13.41 -1.91 7.03
C ARG A 43 -12.60 -1.32 5.88
N LEU A 44 -11.27 -1.38 5.96
CA LEU A 44 -10.35 -0.94 4.91
C LEU A 44 -10.65 -1.68 3.60
N HIS A 45 -10.70 -2.99 3.62
CA HIS A 45 -10.99 -3.80 2.43
C HIS A 45 -12.35 -3.46 1.83
N ARG A 46 -13.40 -3.32 2.65
CA ARG A 46 -14.72 -2.92 2.17
C ARG A 46 -14.69 -1.60 1.42
N GLN A 47 -13.96 -0.61 1.92
CA GLN A 47 -13.81 0.68 1.23
C GLN A 47 -12.99 0.58 -0.08
N ILE A 48 -11.97 -0.27 -0.12
CA ILE A 48 -11.21 -0.53 -1.35
C ILE A 48 -12.11 -1.12 -2.44
N LEU A 49 -12.99 -2.05 -2.08
CA LEU A 49 -13.94 -2.65 -3.02
C LEU A 49 -14.89 -1.63 -3.67
N PHE A 50 -15.22 -0.52 -2.99
CA PHE A 50 -16.01 0.56 -3.62
C PHE A 50 -15.31 1.24 -4.81
N LEU A 51 -13.98 1.11 -4.91
CA LEU A 51 -13.24 1.59 -6.08
C LEU A 51 -13.22 0.59 -7.24
N SER A 52 -13.91 -0.55 -7.10
CA SER A 52 -13.92 -1.65 -8.08
C SER A 52 -12.52 -2.18 -8.39
N VAL A 53 -11.64 -2.20 -7.38
CA VAL A 53 -10.29 -2.75 -7.48
C VAL A 53 -10.11 -3.91 -6.52
N THR A 54 -9.34 -4.90 -6.96
CA THR A 54 -8.83 -5.95 -6.09
C THR A 54 -7.49 -5.52 -5.51
N ALA A 55 -7.29 -5.75 -4.22
CA ALA A 55 -6.05 -5.48 -3.53
C ALA A 55 -5.53 -6.75 -2.87
N THR A 56 -4.21 -6.86 -2.82
CA THR A 56 -3.51 -7.85 -1.99
C THR A 56 -2.87 -7.13 -0.82
N THR A 57 -2.63 -7.83 0.28
CA THR A 57 -1.96 -7.26 1.45
C THR A 57 -0.79 -8.10 1.88
N GLY A 58 0.18 -7.45 2.50
CA GLY A 58 1.23 -8.08 3.29
C GLY A 58 1.36 -7.33 4.61
N ILE A 59 1.52 -8.04 5.71
CA ILE A 59 1.63 -7.49 7.05
C ILE A 59 2.92 -7.99 7.66
N ALA A 60 3.75 -7.07 8.15
CA ALA A 60 5.03 -7.38 8.79
C ALA A 60 5.49 -6.23 9.68
N MET A 61 6.61 -6.44 10.38
CA MET A 61 7.22 -5.43 11.28
C MET A 61 7.90 -4.29 10.52
N SER A 62 8.25 -4.47 9.25
CA SER A 62 8.83 -3.41 8.41
C SER A 62 8.07 -3.26 7.09
N ALA A 63 8.13 -2.07 6.49
CA ALA A 63 7.45 -1.78 5.23
C ALA A 63 7.95 -2.68 4.08
N LEU A 64 9.27 -2.92 4.02
CA LEU A 64 9.86 -3.80 3.01
C LEU A 64 9.44 -5.26 3.21
N ALA A 65 9.44 -5.76 4.44
CA ALA A 65 8.94 -7.10 4.75
C ALA A 65 7.46 -7.24 4.39
N ALA A 66 6.62 -6.26 4.71
CA ALA A 66 5.21 -6.25 4.34
C ALA A 66 5.02 -6.31 2.82
N GLN A 67 5.84 -5.57 2.06
CA GLN A 67 5.81 -5.62 0.60
C GLN A 67 6.17 -7.02 0.06
N LEU A 68 7.18 -7.67 0.62
CA LEU A 68 7.61 -9.01 0.20
C LEU A 68 6.59 -10.09 0.54
N LEU A 69 5.86 -9.92 1.64
CA LEU A 69 4.80 -10.82 2.10
C LEU A 69 3.45 -10.54 1.43
N CYS A 70 3.38 -9.53 0.55
CA CYS A 70 2.14 -9.24 -0.17
C CYS A 70 1.69 -10.45 -0.99
N GLY A 71 0.51 -10.98 -0.66
CA GLY A 71 -0.06 -12.19 -1.23
C GLY A 71 -1.20 -11.93 -2.21
N GLN A 72 -1.84 -13.02 -2.67
CA GLN A 72 -2.98 -12.94 -3.60
C GLN A 72 -4.31 -12.60 -2.91
N GLN A 73 -4.41 -12.77 -1.60
CA GLN A 73 -5.62 -12.53 -0.82
C GLN A 73 -5.42 -11.43 0.20
N PHE A 74 -6.49 -10.68 0.46
CA PHE A 74 -6.48 -9.67 1.50
C PHE A 74 -6.54 -10.33 2.88
N GLN A 75 -5.60 -9.98 3.76
CA GLN A 75 -5.53 -10.49 5.12
C GLN A 75 -6.42 -9.65 6.06
N TYR A 76 -7.20 -10.34 6.90
CA TYR A 76 -8.12 -9.72 7.87
C TYR A 76 -7.68 -9.88 9.32
N TYR A 77 -6.50 -10.39 9.57
CA TYR A 77 -5.93 -10.54 10.90
C TYR A 77 -4.50 -10.00 10.93
N LEU A 78 -4.05 -9.63 12.12
CA LEU A 78 -2.66 -9.27 12.35
C LEU A 78 -1.92 -10.54 12.80
N PRO A 79 -0.95 -11.05 12.02
CA PRO A 79 -0.10 -12.13 12.45
C PRO A 79 0.71 -11.72 13.69
N ASN A 80 1.06 -12.67 14.56
CA ASN A 80 2.01 -12.38 15.64
C ASN A 80 3.44 -12.26 15.08
N GLU A 81 4.37 -11.74 15.88
CA GLU A 81 5.75 -11.48 15.46
C GLU A 81 6.45 -12.76 14.97
N ASP A 82 6.26 -13.89 15.64
CA ASP A 82 6.85 -15.17 15.25
C ASP A 82 6.31 -15.66 13.89
N GLU A 83 5.04 -15.44 13.63
CA GLU A 83 4.40 -15.78 12.36
C GLU A 83 4.91 -14.88 11.24
N MET A 84 5.00 -13.57 11.49
CA MET A 84 5.58 -12.61 10.53
C MET A 84 7.03 -12.98 10.20
N TYR A 85 7.81 -13.32 11.21
CA TYR A 85 9.20 -13.74 11.06
C TYR A 85 9.32 -15.03 10.25
N ARG A 86 8.56 -16.08 10.60
CA ARG A 86 8.58 -17.35 9.85
C ARG A 86 8.19 -17.15 8.38
N ASN A 87 7.14 -16.37 8.13
CA ASN A 87 6.70 -16.08 6.76
C ASN A 87 7.77 -15.33 5.97
N LEU A 88 8.49 -14.41 6.60
CA LEU A 88 9.59 -13.71 5.98
C LEU A 88 10.76 -14.65 5.66
N MET A 89 11.15 -15.51 6.60
CA MET A 89 12.26 -16.46 6.42
C MET A 89 12.03 -17.42 5.24
N THR A 90 10.79 -17.83 5.00
CA THR A 90 10.44 -18.73 3.88
C THR A 90 10.22 -18.00 2.56
N THR A 91 10.26 -16.67 2.56
CA THR A 91 10.08 -15.87 1.36
C THR A 91 11.28 -15.99 0.42
N LYS A 92 11.00 -16.20 -0.88
CA LYS A 92 12.03 -16.41 -1.90
C LYS A 92 12.86 -15.16 -2.15
N LEU A 93 14.18 -15.28 -2.21
CA LEU A 93 15.14 -14.20 -2.44
C LEU A 93 14.96 -13.47 -3.77
N PHE A 94 14.38 -14.09 -4.79
CA PHE A 94 14.13 -13.39 -6.07
C PHE A 94 13.13 -12.23 -5.96
N LYS A 95 12.28 -12.22 -4.91
CA LYS A 95 11.37 -11.12 -4.62
C LYS A 95 12.08 -9.89 -4.04
N LEU A 96 13.27 -10.07 -3.47
CA LEU A 96 14.04 -8.98 -2.88
C LEU A 96 14.43 -7.97 -3.98
N PRO A 97 14.26 -6.65 -3.75
CA PRO A 97 14.77 -5.64 -4.65
C PRO A 97 16.28 -5.81 -4.87
N GLY A 98 16.73 -5.67 -6.10
CA GLY A 98 18.15 -5.78 -6.41
C GLY A 98 18.42 -6.10 -7.87
N SER A 99 19.68 -6.00 -8.27
CA SER A 99 20.13 -6.22 -9.64
C SER A 99 20.04 -7.71 -10.05
N GLN A 100 19.96 -7.97 -11.35
CA GLN A 100 20.00 -9.34 -11.87
C GLN A 100 21.32 -10.06 -11.51
N LYS A 101 22.42 -9.30 -11.44
CA LYS A 101 23.73 -9.83 -10.99
C LYS A 101 23.66 -10.37 -9.55
N GLN A 102 22.98 -9.62 -8.66
CA GLN A 102 22.76 -10.05 -7.27
C GLN A 102 21.91 -11.32 -7.18
N LYS A 103 20.83 -11.40 -7.96
CA LYS A 103 19.97 -12.58 -8.01
C LYS A 103 20.71 -13.82 -8.53
N ASN A 104 21.60 -13.65 -9.52
CA ASN A 104 22.45 -14.72 -10.01
C ASN A 104 23.46 -15.18 -8.96
N ASN A 105 24.03 -14.24 -8.19
CA ASN A 105 24.94 -14.56 -7.09
C ASN A 105 24.25 -15.40 -6.00
N PHE A 106 23.00 -15.09 -5.63
CA PHE A 106 22.24 -15.91 -4.70
C PHE A 106 22.10 -17.36 -5.20
N LYS A 107 21.77 -17.54 -6.49
CA LYS A 107 21.66 -18.89 -7.09
C LYS A 107 22.98 -19.66 -7.08
N GLN A 108 24.09 -18.99 -7.38
CA GLN A 108 25.42 -19.62 -7.36
C GLN A 108 25.83 -20.06 -5.96
N LEU A 109 25.38 -19.35 -4.93
CA LEU A 109 25.65 -19.70 -3.53
C LEU A 109 24.64 -20.69 -2.94
N GLY A 110 23.64 -21.12 -3.73
CA GLY A 110 22.59 -22.03 -3.26
C GLY A 110 21.61 -21.40 -2.28
N LEU A 111 21.52 -20.05 -2.24
CA LEU A 111 20.61 -19.31 -1.37
C LEU A 111 19.26 -19.15 -2.08
N GLU A 112 18.20 -19.67 -1.49
CA GLU A 112 16.86 -19.64 -2.07
C GLU A 112 15.91 -18.69 -1.36
N ASN A 113 15.99 -18.65 -0.03
CA ASN A 113 15.05 -17.94 0.81
C ASN A 113 15.76 -16.82 1.60
N ILE A 114 15.00 -15.87 2.11
CA ILE A 114 15.52 -14.80 2.95
C ILE A 114 16.20 -15.37 4.20
N GLY A 115 15.65 -16.44 4.77
CA GLY A 115 16.24 -17.13 5.91
C GLY A 115 17.65 -17.64 5.64
N ASP A 116 17.92 -18.18 4.44
CA ASP A 116 19.25 -18.67 4.06
C ASP A 116 20.28 -17.52 4.05
N LEU A 117 19.85 -16.36 3.57
CA LEU A 117 20.70 -15.17 3.51
C LEU A 117 20.96 -14.59 4.92
N LEU A 118 19.95 -14.51 5.76
CA LEU A 118 20.05 -13.97 7.12
C LEU A 118 20.79 -14.91 8.08
N ALA A 119 20.87 -16.21 7.77
CA ALA A 119 21.67 -17.17 8.52
C ALA A 119 23.20 -17.00 8.31
N LEU A 120 23.61 -16.23 7.29
CA LEU A 120 25.03 -15.97 7.05
C LEU A 120 25.57 -14.96 8.07
N PRO A 121 26.81 -15.15 8.57
CA PRO A 121 27.47 -14.18 9.43
C PRO A 121 27.59 -12.81 8.74
N ARG A 122 27.43 -11.71 9.49
CA ARG A 122 27.55 -10.32 8.95
C ARG A 122 28.87 -10.09 8.21
N SER A 123 29.97 -10.69 8.69
CA SER A 123 31.28 -10.62 8.02
C SER A 123 31.28 -11.27 6.63
N ALA A 124 30.60 -12.41 6.48
CA ALA A 124 30.46 -13.09 5.20
C ALA A 124 29.56 -12.29 4.23
N LEU A 125 28.51 -11.64 4.75
CA LEU A 125 27.64 -10.78 3.96
C LEU A 125 28.40 -9.55 3.43
N SER A 126 29.17 -8.86 4.29
CA SER A 126 29.93 -7.67 3.89
C SER A 126 31.06 -7.94 2.90
N GLN A 127 31.64 -9.14 2.92
CA GLN A 127 32.69 -9.53 1.98
C GLN A 127 32.17 -9.94 0.60
N ARG A 128 30.96 -10.51 0.54
CA ARG A 128 30.43 -11.14 -0.69
C ARG A 128 29.35 -10.33 -1.39
N PHE A 129 28.73 -9.39 -0.69
CA PHE A 129 27.60 -8.62 -1.20
C PHE A 129 27.86 -7.12 -1.12
N SER A 130 27.10 -6.36 -1.93
CA SER A 130 27.20 -4.91 -1.97
C SER A 130 26.64 -4.24 -0.71
N ALA A 131 27.10 -3.04 -0.43
CA ALA A 131 26.55 -2.19 0.63
C ALA A 131 25.05 -1.97 0.47
N GLU A 132 24.56 -1.89 -0.78
CA GLU A 132 23.13 -1.75 -1.10
C GLU A 132 22.30 -2.94 -0.58
N LEU A 133 22.81 -4.18 -0.70
CA LEU A 133 22.14 -5.34 -0.12
C LEU A 133 22.11 -5.27 1.41
N LEU A 134 23.22 -4.86 2.04
CA LEU A 134 23.27 -4.71 3.50
C LEU A 134 22.27 -3.66 3.99
N GLU A 135 22.13 -2.54 3.27
CA GLU A 135 21.09 -1.55 3.56
C GLU A 135 19.68 -2.13 3.39
N THR A 136 19.46 -2.90 2.34
CA THR A 136 18.16 -3.59 2.11
C THR A 136 17.83 -4.55 3.25
N LEU A 137 18.81 -5.29 3.76
CA LEU A 137 18.63 -6.18 4.91
C LEU A 137 18.34 -5.41 6.20
N ALA A 138 19.01 -4.28 6.42
CA ALA A 138 18.75 -3.41 7.57
C ALA A 138 17.31 -2.83 7.54
N LEU A 139 16.82 -2.44 6.35
CA LEU A 139 15.42 -2.02 6.15
C LEU A 139 14.43 -3.18 6.36
N LEU A 140 14.80 -4.37 5.92
CA LEU A 140 13.97 -5.57 6.05
C LEU A 140 13.78 -5.96 7.52
N ASN A 141 14.86 -5.93 8.30
CA ASN A 141 14.86 -6.25 9.73
C ASN A 141 14.32 -5.11 10.62
N GLY A 142 14.00 -3.94 10.04
CA GLY A 142 13.59 -2.78 10.81
C GLY A 142 14.72 -2.09 11.60
N GLU A 143 15.98 -2.47 11.40
CA GLU A 143 17.15 -1.84 12.01
C GLU A 143 17.36 -0.41 11.51
N LYS A 144 16.94 -0.13 10.27
CA LYS A 144 16.94 1.19 9.66
C LYS A 144 15.50 1.62 9.38
N PRO A 145 15.07 2.80 9.86
CA PRO A 145 13.73 3.29 9.55
C PRO A 145 13.62 3.61 8.06
N CYS A 146 12.51 3.22 7.47
CA CYS A 146 12.18 3.67 6.13
C CYS A 146 11.75 5.14 6.17
N THR A 147 12.58 6.02 5.61
CA THR A 147 12.24 7.44 5.47
C THR A 147 11.49 7.66 4.16
N PHE A 148 10.18 7.78 4.25
CA PHE A 148 9.34 8.10 3.11
C PHE A 148 8.52 9.36 3.39
N ASN A 149 8.23 10.09 2.33
CA ASN A 149 7.29 11.19 2.42
C ASN A 149 5.88 10.65 2.67
N ARG A 150 5.30 11.05 3.79
CA ARG A 150 3.92 10.68 4.13
C ARG A 150 2.96 11.38 3.18
N PHE A 151 1.96 10.63 2.74
CA PHE A 151 0.85 11.19 1.99
C PHE A 151 0.06 12.16 2.87
N THR A 152 -0.21 13.34 2.35
CA THR A 152 -1.11 14.31 2.96
C THR A 152 -2.27 14.55 2.00
N PRO A 153 -3.53 14.40 2.43
CA PRO A 153 -4.67 14.72 1.59
C PRO A 153 -4.59 16.16 1.06
N PRO A 154 -4.89 16.39 -0.22
CA PRO A 154 -4.85 17.74 -0.79
C PRO A 154 -5.77 18.69 -0.04
N VAL A 155 -5.47 19.98 -0.05
CA VAL A 155 -6.26 21.00 0.65
C VAL A 155 -7.64 21.17 0.00
N GLU A 156 -7.67 21.11 -1.33
CA GLU A 156 -8.89 21.25 -2.13
C GLU A 156 -9.21 19.94 -2.84
N PHE A 157 -10.50 19.67 -3.01
CA PHE A 157 -10.97 18.54 -3.80
C PHE A 157 -11.31 19.02 -5.21
N SER A 158 -10.68 18.39 -6.19
CA SER A 158 -11.06 18.48 -7.60
C SER A 158 -10.95 17.09 -8.20
N ASP A 159 -11.99 16.63 -8.88
CA ASP A 159 -11.97 15.33 -9.58
C ASP A 159 -12.90 15.42 -10.80
N GLU A 160 -12.63 14.64 -11.83
CA GLU A 160 -13.37 14.66 -13.07
C GLU A 160 -13.69 13.25 -13.58
N ILE A 161 -14.72 13.13 -14.37
CA ILE A 161 -15.06 11.94 -15.13
C ILE A 161 -15.40 12.37 -16.55
N GLN A 162 -14.66 11.85 -17.51
CA GLN A 162 -14.99 11.97 -18.91
C GLN A 162 -16.07 10.96 -19.27
N ILE A 163 -17.19 11.43 -19.80
CA ILE A 163 -18.27 10.58 -20.29
C ILE A 163 -17.97 10.27 -21.77
N PRO A 164 -17.80 8.99 -22.16
CA PRO A 164 -17.49 8.63 -23.55
C PRO A 164 -18.58 9.11 -24.53
N HIS A 165 -18.16 9.47 -25.74
CA HIS A 165 -19.08 9.84 -26.82
C HIS A 165 -20.14 8.77 -27.04
N GLY A 166 -21.40 9.19 -27.20
CA GLY A 166 -22.54 8.29 -27.40
C GLY A 166 -23.31 7.88 -26.13
N LEU A 167 -22.81 8.20 -24.94
CA LEU A 167 -23.49 7.91 -23.66
C LEU A 167 -24.12 9.18 -23.04
N TYR A 168 -24.81 9.99 -23.85
CA TYR A 168 -25.46 11.23 -23.42
C TYR A 168 -26.87 10.99 -22.83
N SER A 169 -27.02 9.96 -22.00
CA SER A 169 -28.28 9.73 -21.30
C SER A 169 -28.28 10.41 -19.93
N LYS A 170 -29.47 10.75 -19.44
CA LYS A 170 -29.65 11.24 -18.08
C LYS A 170 -29.06 10.27 -17.03
N ASP A 171 -29.21 8.98 -17.26
CA ASP A 171 -28.74 7.93 -16.34
C ASP A 171 -27.22 7.84 -16.29
N SER A 172 -26.52 7.97 -17.42
CA SER A 172 -25.06 7.99 -17.46
C SER A 172 -24.48 9.23 -16.75
N LEU A 173 -25.15 10.38 -16.89
CA LEU A 173 -24.78 11.59 -16.17
C LEU A 173 -24.96 11.41 -14.66
N LEU A 174 -26.13 10.93 -14.22
CA LEU A 174 -26.41 10.68 -12.81
C LEU A 174 -25.46 9.65 -12.20
N PHE A 175 -25.09 8.60 -12.94
CA PHE A 175 -24.11 7.62 -12.50
C PHE A 175 -22.73 8.25 -12.28
N SER A 176 -22.27 9.09 -13.21
CA SER A 176 -21.00 9.81 -13.12
C SER A 176 -20.99 10.78 -11.95
N MET A 177 -22.07 11.55 -11.76
CA MET A 177 -22.23 12.44 -10.61
C MET A 177 -22.23 11.68 -9.28
N LYS A 178 -22.94 10.56 -9.18
CA LYS A 178 -22.91 9.69 -8.00
C LYS A 178 -21.49 9.20 -7.68
N THR A 179 -20.75 8.80 -8.69
CA THR A 179 -19.37 8.35 -8.55
C THR A 179 -18.46 9.47 -8.03
N LEU A 180 -18.58 10.69 -8.56
CA LEU A 180 -17.82 11.84 -8.07
C LEU A 180 -18.19 12.21 -6.62
N LEU A 181 -19.48 12.16 -6.27
CA LEU A 181 -19.91 12.38 -4.88
C LEU A 181 -19.35 11.34 -3.92
N GLN A 182 -19.32 10.08 -4.31
CA GLN A 182 -18.70 9.02 -3.49
C GLN A 182 -17.21 9.30 -3.25
N ARG A 183 -16.46 9.72 -4.28
CA ARG A 183 -15.07 10.11 -4.16
C ARG A 183 -14.88 11.32 -3.26
N PHE A 184 -15.78 12.30 -3.38
CA PHE A 184 -15.79 13.48 -2.51
C PHE A 184 -16.07 13.12 -1.05
N CYS A 185 -17.00 12.21 -0.77
CA CYS A 185 -17.23 11.72 0.59
C CYS A 185 -15.98 11.05 1.18
N VAL A 186 -15.27 10.22 0.40
CA VAL A 186 -14.00 9.60 0.83
C VAL A 186 -12.96 10.67 1.20
N TYR A 187 -12.84 11.72 0.39
CA TYR A 187 -11.95 12.84 0.66
C TYR A 187 -12.31 13.59 1.95
N LEU A 188 -13.59 13.90 2.16
CA LEU A 188 -14.05 14.58 3.38
C LEU A 188 -13.79 13.73 4.63
N MET A 189 -14.06 12.42 4.55
CA MET A 189 -13.76 11.49 5.65
C MET A 189 -12.27 11.44 5.96
N ALA A 190 -11.40 11.39 4.94
CA ALA A 190 -9.95 11.38 5.13
C ALA A 190 -9.45 12.64 5.84
N ARG A 191 -10.06 13.79 5.56
CA ARG A 191 -9.71 15.07 6.19
C ARG A 191 -10.48 15.35 7.49
N GLN A 192 -11.38 14.47 7.90
CA GLN A 192 -12.29 14.70 9.03
C GLN A 192 -13.00 16.07 8.93
N SER A 193 -13.43 16.42 7.72
CA SER A 193 -13.99 17.72 7.41
C SER A 193 -15.40 17.61 6.80
N HIS A 194 -16.08 18.76 6.78
CA HIS A 194 -17.44 18.87 6.28
C HIS A 194 -17.46 19.90 5.14
N CYS A 195 -18.35 19.71 4.19
CA CYS A 195 -18.57 20.64 3.09
C CYS A 195 -19.91 21.33 3.24
N ARG A 196 -19.94 22.66 3.09
CA ARG A 196 -21.19 23.46 3.05
C ARG A 196 -21.68 23.72 1.62
N LYS A 197 -20.75 23.73 0.66
CA LYS A 197 -21.04 24.03 -0.74
C LYS A 197 -20.01 23.34 -1.63
N PHE A 198 -20.46 22.80 -2.74
CA PHE A 198 -19.62 22.33 -3.84
C PHE A 198 -20.23 22.76 -5.17
N VAL A 199 -19.44 22.74 -6.23
CA VAL A 199 -19.82 23.20 -7.56
C VAL A 199 -19.61 22.10 -8.57
N TRP A 200 -20.59 21.92 -9.45
CA TRP A 200 -20.48 21.07 -10.63
C TRP A 200 -20.06 21.91 -11.83
N HIS A 201 -19.02 21.46 -12.53
CA HIS A 201 -18.63 21.99 -13.82
C HIS A 201 -18.96 20.95 -14.89
N PHE A 202 -19.67 21.39 -15.93
CA PHE A 202 -20.00 20.57 -17.08
C PHE A 202 -19.34 21.20 -18.29
N GLU A 203 -18.35 20.52 -18.84
CA GLU A 203 -17.64 20.96 -20.05
C GLU A 203 -18.10 20.11 -21.22
N PRO A 204 -18.65 20.71 -22.30
CA PRO A 204 -18.95 19.98 -23.51
C PRO A 204 -17.62 19.53 -24.16
N LEU A 205 -17.53 18.27 -24.54
CA LEU A 205 -16.46 17.82 -25.41
C LEU A 205 -16.69 18.49 -26.77
N LEU A 206 -15.93 19.56 -27.04
CA LEU A 206 -15.88 20.15 -28.35
C LEU A 206 -15.34 19.10 -29.32
N GLY A 207 -16.18 18.63 -30.24
CA GLY A 207 -15.85 17.71 -31.31
C GLY A 207 -15.00 18.37 -32.40
#